data_f9a99845843bcbb8530c27deefa42a3d
#
_entry.id   f9a99845843bcbb8530c27deefa42a3d
#
_cell.length_a   1.000
_cell.length_b   1.000
_cell.length_c   1.000
_cell.angle_alpha   90.00
_cell.angle_beta   90.00
_cell.angle_gamma   90.00
#
_symmetry.space_group_name_H-M   'P 1'
#
loop_
_entity.id
_entity.type
_entity.pdbx_description
1 polymer ?
#
loop_
_entity_poly.entity_id
_entity_poly.type
_entity_poly.pdbx_seq_one_letter_code
_entity_poly.pdbx_strand_id
1 'polypeptide(L)'
;MRVWGRLLLAILVAVIPSAAWGKLESAEVTLDYVAKKAEQRARKPFHSPRADLPDVLRADKLDYDKYREIEFRHDKALWASEGLPFRLEFFHPGYLYQEPVHLYEFTLTHVQPIRFVQDFFNYRALTIQNQIPADTGYAGFKVLYPLNRPEQFDELGAFLGASYFRLLGKGQHYGQSARGLALDCGETDRPEEFPLFTDWWVGKPHKEDDELRFYAILDSVSCVGAFGFLIRPGETTVADIDAILYFREETSAHPTGTQWKAFKTVGLAPLTSMFWFGEASERKFQDYRRAVHDTDGLLIRMENGEVLWRPLVNPAEMRHQRFAAKNIRGFGLMQRARDFADYQDLFNLYHQVPSVWVEPHGQWGEGDVNLVELSTQYEGLDNIVAFWDPKDKPQPMQPYRFAYTLYWSGENDPKLSPNKVLATHIGADSKDAQAHQFAIDFGGPKLSALPANTPPQAISSCSENADIVESQVFHNPFNNTWRVMLKLKPKPDNKSTVDLRCTLKKGEEILSETWTYLWSPP
;
A
#
# COMPACT_ATOMS: atom_id res chain seq x y z
N MET A 1 69.48 43.90 -8.27
CA MET A 1 68.77 42.89 -9.12
C MET A 1 68.01 41.99 -8.19
N ARG A 2 66.71 42.18 -8.06
CA ARG A 2 65.80 41.30 -7.30
C ARG A 2 64.81 40.69 -8.28
N VAL A 3 64.85 39.33 -8.42
CA VAL A 3 63.98 38.57 -9.27
C VAL A 3 62.77 38.10 -8.42
N TRP A 4 61.58 38.51 -8.80
CA TRP A 4 60.33 38.08 -8.19
C TRP A 4 59.82 36.83 -8.92
N GLY A 5 59.83 35.69 -8.20
CA GLY A 5 59.16 34.47 -8.67
C GLY A 5 57.66 34.57 -8.43
N ARG A 6 56.86 34.48 -9.47
CA ARG A 6 55.41 34.35 -9.38
C ARG A 6 55.06 32.86 -9.21
N LEU A 7 54.49 32.50 -8.04
CA LEU A 7 53.84 31.20 -7.82
C LEU A 7 52.51 31.22 -8.54
N LEU A 8 52.36 30.40 -9.58
CA LEU A 8 51.08 30.04 -10.20
C LEU A 8 50.41 28.95 -9.35
N LEU A 9 49.34 29.31 -8.64
CA LEU A 9 48.48 28.38 -7.96
C LEU A 9 47.55 27.74 -9.03
N ALA A 10 47.84 26.49 -9.42
CA ALA A 10 46.96 25.71 -10.28
C ALA A 10 45.78 25.23 -9.43
N ILE A 11 44.59 25.83 -9.65
CA ILE A 11 43.34 25.33 -9.11
C ILE A 11 43.02 24.06 -9.92
N LEU A 12 43.18 22.89 -9.32
CA LEU A 12 42.66 21.64 -9.83
C LEU A 12 41.13 21.68 -9.69
N VAL A 13 40.43 22.05 -10.73
CA VAL A 13 38.99 21.79 -10.85
C VAL A 13 38.86 20.30 -11.05
N ALA A 14 38.39 19.58 -10.02
CA ALA A 14 38.02 18.18 -10.16
C ALA A 14 36.87 18.10 -11.14
N VAL A 15 37.17 17.74 -12.40
CA VAL A 15 36.17 17.37 -13.40
C VAL A 15 35.55 16.07 -12.95
N ILE A 16 34.37 16.12 -12.39
CA ILE A 16 33.52 14.93 -12.18
C ILE A 16 33.31 14.31 -13.58
N PRO A 17 33.59 13.01 -13.78
CA PRO A 17 33.47 12.42 -15.11
C PRO A 17 32.02 12.53 -15.59
N SER A 18 31.85 13.17 -16.74
CA SER A 18 30.57 13.37 -17.46
C SER A 18 29.93 12.06 -17.95
N ALA A 19 30.41 10.92 -17.52
CA ALA A 19 29.97 9.58 -17.96
C ALA A 19 28.62 9.14 -17.36
N ALA A 20 28.14 9.81 -16.29
CA ALA A 20 26.86 9.43 -15.65
C ALA A 20 25.62 10.01 -16.37
N TRP A 21 25.79 10.97 -17.29
CA TRP A 21 24.70 11.70 -17.92
C TRP A 21 24.57 11.31 -19.40
N GLY A 22 23.37 10.80 -19.76
CA GLY A 22 23.06 10.53 -21.17
C GLY A 22 22.72 11.81 -21.94
N LYS A 23 22.33 11.64 -23.21
CA LYS A 23 21.97 12.75 -24.08
C LYS A 23 20.72 13.47 -23.52
N LEU A 24 20.83 14.80 -23.34
CA LEU A 24 19.72 15.67 -22.96
C LEU A 24 18.61 15.61 -24.01
N GLU A 25 17.40 15.28 -23.62
CA GLU A 25 16.20 15.31 -24.44
C GLU A 25 15.38 16.54 -24.03
N SER A 26 15.04 17.42 -24.99
CA SER A 26 14.15 18.55 -24.71
C SER A 26 12.72 18.04 -24.75
N ALA A 27 12.10 17.89 -23.58
CA ALA A 27 10.70 17.51 -23.44
C ALA A 27 10.14 18.04 -22.13
N GLU A 28 8.90 18.50 -22.16
CA GLU A 28 8.11 18.75 -20.96
C GLU A 28 7.52 17.42 -20.49
N VAL A 29 7.93 16.95 -19.32
CA VAL A 29 7.42 15.70 -18.74
C VAL A 29 6.12 15.98 -18.01
N THR A 30 5.04 15.42 -18.55
CA THR A 30 3.69 15.48 -17.99
C THR A 30 3.10 14.06 -17.96
N LEU A 31 1.95 13.89 -17.33
CA LEU A 31 1.24 12.61 -17.39
C LEU A 31 0.92 12.22 -18.85
N ASP A 32 0.52 13.17 -19.70
CA ASP A 32 0.22 12.92 -21.12
C ASP A 32 1.48 12.53 -21.93
N TYR A 33 2.65 13.08 -21.60
CA TYR A 33 3.92 12.63 -22.19
C TYR A 33 4.19 11.16 -21.88
N VAL A 34 4.01 10.74 -20.62
CA VAL A 34 4.21 9.35 -20.20
C VAL A 34 3.10 8.46 -20.75
N ALA A 35 1.85 8.94 -20.81
CA ALA A 35 0.72 8.20 -21.37
C ALA A 35 0.91 7.87 -22.87
N LYS A 36 1.47 8.79 -23.66
CA LYS A 36 1.83 8.49 -25.05
C LYS A 36 2.86 7.36 -25.16
N LYS A 37 3.86 7.34 -24.26
CA LYS A 37 4.84 6.25 -24.21
C LYS A 37 4.19 4.93 -23.78
N ALA A 38 3.29 4.97 -22.79
CA ALA A 38 2.55 3.80 -22.32
C ALA A 38 1.66 3.23 -23.43
N GLU A 39 0.91 4.07 -24.17
CA GLU A 39 0.09 3.64 -25.30
C GLU A 39 0.92 2.98 -26.40
N GLN A 40 2.06 3.58 -26.76
CA GLN A 40 2.98 3.00 -27.75
C GLN A 40 3.54 1.65 -27.28
N ARG A 41 3.82 1.50 -25.97
CA ARG A 41 4.31 0.27 -25.38
C ARG A 41 3.21 -0.81 -25.33
N ALA A 42 1.96 -0.42 -25.08
CA ALA A 42 0.81 -1.35 -25.09
C ALA A 42 0.56 -2.00 -26.46
N ARG A 43 1.01 -1.38 -27.55
CA ARG A 43 0.96 -1.96 -28.91
C ARG A 43 2.02 -3.01 -29.18
N LYS A 44 2.92 -3.28 -28.22
CA LYS A 44 4.01 -4.25 -28.32
C LYS A 44 3.84 -5.35 -27.26
N PRO A 45 4.33 -6.54 -27.51
CA PRO A 45 4.40 -7.58 -26.48
C PRO A 45 5.17 -7.08 -25.25
N PHE A 46 4.80 -7.59 -24.07
CA PHE A 46 5.54 -7.34 -22.84
C PHE A 46 6.95 -7.92 -22.92
N HIS A 47 7.91 -7.12 -22.51
CA HIS A 47 9.29 -7.55 -22.30
C HIS A 47 9.62 -7.42 -20.82
N SER A 48 9.95 -8.55 -20.19
CA SER A 48 10.29 -8.55 -18.76
C SER A 48 11.68 -7.93 -18.54
N PRO A 49 11.83 -6.91 -17.69
CA PRO A 49 13.15 -6.35 -17.35
C PRO A 49 14.13 -7.38 -16.80
N ARG A 50 13.62 -8.47 -16.21
CA ARG A 50 14.43 -9.58 -15.70
C ARG A 50 15.23 -10.29 -16.79
N ALA A 51 14.76 -10.25 -18.04
CA ALA A 51 15.46 -10.85 -19.15
C ALA A 51 16.81 -10.16 -19.43
N ASP A 52 16.89 -8.87 -19.14
CA ASP A 52 18.07 -8.03 -19.38
C ASP A 52 19.01 -7.96 -18.17
N LEU A 53 18.66 -8.61 -17.04
CA LEU A 53 19.47 -8.60 -15.83
C LEU A 53 20.78 -9.37 -16.05
N PRO A 54 21.95 -8.76 -15.76
CA PRO A 54 23.24 -9.44 -15.83
C PRO A 54 23.28 -10.72 -14.98
N ASP A 55 23.89 -11.78 -15.48
CA ASP A 55 23.94 -13.10 -14.82
C ASP A 55 24.50 -13.02 -13.40
N VAL A 56 25.49 -12.16 -13.17
CA VAL A 56 26.12 -11.97 -11.85
C VAL A 56 25.14 -11.49 -10.76
N LEU A 57 24.01 -10.91 -11.15
CA LEU A 57 22.97 -10.38 -10.24
C LEU A 57 21.81 -11.35 -10.03
N ARG A 58 21.78 -12.48 -10.73
CA ARG A 58 20.71 -13.47 -10.57
C ARG A 58 20.78 -14.16 -9.21
N ALA A 59 19.65 -14.58 -8.67
CA ALA A 59 19.54 -15.14 -7.31
C ALA A 59 20.41 -16.38 -7.08
N ASP A 60 20.74 -17.16 -8.11
CA ASP A 60 21.64 -18.30 -8.04
C ASP A 60 23.13 -17.90 -7.93
N LYS A 61 23.49 -16.66 -8.23
CA LYS A 61 24.85 -16.09 -8.13
C LYS A 61 24.97 -15.13 -6.97
N LEU A 62 23.95 -14.31 -6.75
CA LEU A 62 23.88 -13.30 -5.69
C LEU A 62 22.76 -13.69 -4.70
N ASP A 63 23.11 -14.58 -3.75
CA ASP A 63 22.22 -15.01 -2.67
C ASP A 63 21.99 -13.90 -1.62
N TYR A 64 21.15 -14.17 -0.61
CA TYR A 64 20.82 -13.21 0.44
C TYR A 64 22.06 -12.72 1.19
N ASP A 65 22.98 -13.63 1.58
CA ASP A 65 24.14 -13.25 2.39
C ASP A 65 25.10 -12.33 1.64
N LYS A 66 25.27 -12.54 0.34
CA LYS A 66 26.03 -11.63 -0.51
C LYS A 66 25.30 -10.33 -0.80
N TYR A 67 23.99 -10.40 -1.09
CA TYR A 67 23.20 -9.21 -1.40
C TYR A 67 23.16 -8.20 -0.24
N ARG A 68 23.02 -8.66 1.00
CA ARG A 68 23.02 -7.82 2.19
C ARG A 68 24.33 -7.07 2.47
N GLU A 69 25.43 -7.48 1.83
CA GLU A 69 26.71 -6.77 1.92
C GLU A 69 26.78 -5.53 1.01
N ILE A 70 25.83 -5.42 0.06
CA ILE A 70 25.77 -4.28 -0.85
C ILE A 70 24.94 -3.17 -0.19
N GLU A 71 25.61 -2.08 0.19
CA GLU A 71 24.99 -0.95 0.87
C GLU A 71 25.09 0.32 0.02
N PHE A 72 24.00 1.08 -0.08
CA PHE A 72 24.05 2.39 -0.72
C PHE A 72 24.86 3.38 0.14
N ARG A 73 25.66 4.19 -0.50
CA ARG A 73 26.46 5.22 0.14
C ARG A 73 25.65 6.50 0.30
N HIS A 74 25.25 6.85 1.52
CA HIS A 74 24.40 8.01 1.82
C HIS A 74 24.98 9.35 1.33
N ASP A 75 26.34 9.47 1.28
CA ASP A 75 27.02 10.63 0.70
C ASP A 75 26.82 10.79 -0.81
N LYS A 76 26.28 9.76 -1.48
CA LYS A 76 25.99 9.68 -2.92
C LYS A 76 24.50 9.87 -3.25
N ALA A 77 23.67 10.16 -2.25
CA ALA A 77 22.26 10.42 -2.51
C ALA A 77 22.10 11.55 -3.53
N LEU A 78 21.22 11.34 -4.50
CA LEU A 78 20.93 12.34 -5.53
C LEU A 78 20.45 13.64 -4.85
N TRP A 79 20.94 14.78 -5.32
CA TRP A 79 20.68 16.14 -4.82
C TRP A 79 21.29 16.47 -3.43
N ALA A 80 21.97 15.57 -2.77
CA ALA A 80 22.55 15.83 -1.44
C ALA A 80 23.55 17.01 -1.45
N SER A 81 24.38 17.10 -2.50
CA SER A 81 25.35 18.19 -2.64
C SER A 81 24.74 19.54 -3.04
N GLU A 82 23.49 19.56 -3.48
CA GLU A 82 22.81 20.77 -3.96
C GLU A 82 22.00 21.46 -2.86
N GLY A 83 21.85 20.83 -1.70
CA GLY A 83 21.09 21.36 -0.57
C GLY A 83 19.59 21.47 -0.85
N LEU A 84 19.06 20.53 -1.63
CA LEU A 84 17.63 20.45 -1.96
C LEU A 84 16.85 19.76 -0.83
N PRO A 85 15.53 20.01 -0.70
CA PRO A 85 14.71 19.48 0.40
C PRO A 85 14.48 17.98 0.32
N PHE A 86 14.60 17.39 -0.86
CA PHE A 86 14.48 15.95 -1.07
C PHE A 86 15.80 15.35 -1.52
N ARG A 87 16.00 14.05 -1.23
CA ARG A 87 17.12 13.25 -1.72
C ARG A 87 16.62 11.91 -2.19
N LEU A 88 17.32 11.28 -3.14
CA LEU A 88 17.05 9.91 -3.53
C LEU A 88 18.24 9.02 -3.25
N GLU A 89 17.98 7.85 -2.70
CA GLU A 89 18.90 6.73 -2.63
C GLU A 89 18.35 5.58 -3.47
N PHE A 90 19.23 4.76 -4.03
CA PHE A 90 18.85 3.73 -4.98
C PHE A 90 19.06 2.34 -4.38
N PHE A 91 18.16 1.42 -4.72
CA PHE A 91 18.32 0.01 -4.39
C PHE A 91 19.11 -0.71 -5.47
N HIS A 92 20.05 -1.53 -5.03
CA HIS A 92 20.85 -2.36 -5.94
C HIS A 92 19.99 -3.48 -6.53
N PRO A 93 20.03 -3.74 -7.86
CA PRO A 93 19.36 -4.90 -8.44
C PRO A 93 20.06 -6.21 -8.03
N GLY A 94 19.29 -7.27 -7.90
CA GLY A 94 19.80 -8.62 -7.60
C GLY A 94 19.01 -9.35 -6.52
N TYR A 95 19.37 -10.59 -6.23
CA TYR A 95 18.68 -11.48 -5.29
C TYR A 95 17.18 -11.62 -5.62
N LEU A 96 16.27 -11.10 -4.80
CA LEU A 96 14.83 -11.08 -5.08
C LEU A 96 14.42 -9.94 -6.02
N TYR A 97 15.22 -8.89 -6.11
CA TYR A 97 14.93 -7.69 -6.92
C TYR A 97 15.58 -7.80 -8.29
N GLN A 98 15.01 -8.68 -9.13
CA GLN A 98 15.55 -9.06 -10.42
C GLN A 98 14.91 -8.33 -11.61
N GLU A 99 14.02 -7.40 -11.34
CA GLU A 99 13.36 -6.54 -12.34
C GLU A 99 13.89 -5.10 -12.22
N PRO A 100 14.99 -4.76 -12.93
CA PRO A 100 15.54 -3.42 -12.83
C PRO A 100 14.61 -2.37 -13.45
N VAL A 101 14.63 -1.18 -12.85
CA VAL A 101 13.87 -0.01 -13.30
C VAL A 101 14.81 1.04 -13.86
N HIS A 102 14.34 1.78 -14.88
CA HIS A 102 15.06 2.92 -15.45
C HIS A 102 14.57 4.22 -14.82
N LEU A 103 15.52 5.05 -14.42
CA LEU A 103 15.26 6.32 -13.75
C LEU A 103 15.71 7.49 -14.63
N TYR A 104 14.92 8.55 -14.64
CA TYR A 104 15.20 9.79 -15.34
C TYR A 104 14.96 10.97 -14.38
N GLU A 105 15.88 11.92 -14.36
CA GLU A 105 15.63 13.24 -13.77
C GLU A 105 15.01 14.14 -14.83
N PHE A 106 14.01 14.94 -14.47
CA PHE A 106 13.49 15.95 -15.36
C PHE A 106 13.39 17.32 -14.70
N THR A 107 13.51 18.34 -15.52
CA THR A 107 13.24 19.74 -15.20
C THR A 107 12.20 20.26 -16.19
N LEU A 108 11.86 21.55 -16.12
CA LEU A 108 10.95 22.17 -17.10
C LEU A 108 11.44 22.11 -18.56
N THR A 109 12.74 21.92 -18.78
CA THR A 109 13.34 22.07 -20.11
C THR A 109 14.04 20.83 -20.64
N HIS A 110 14.37 19.86 -19.79
CA HIS A 110 15.14 18.69 -20.22
C HIS A 110 14.87 17.45 -19.37
N VAL A 111 15.17 16.32 -19.94
CA VAL A 111 15.15 14.99 -19.32
C VAL A 111 16.52 14.36 -19.47
N GLN A 112 17.02 13.74 -18.42
CA GLN A 112 18.29 13.01 -18.46
C GLN A 112 18.20 11.69 -17.70
N PRO A 113 18.79 10.58 -18.23
CA PRO A 113 18.78 9.31 -17.54
C PRO A 113 19.69 9.33 -16.31
N ILE A 114 19.23 8.73 -15.22
CA ILE A 114 20.03 8.43 -14.04
C ILE A 114 20.57 7.00 -14.23
N ARG A 115 21.80 6.90 -14.75
CA ARG A 115 22.45 5.61 -15.04
C ARG A 115 22.92 4.94 -13.75
N PHE A 116 23.01 3.61 -13.78
CA PHE A 116 23.62 2.85 -12.71
C PHE A 116 25.09 3.23 -12.52
N VAL A 117 25.46 3.57 -11.28
CA VAL A 117 26.83 3.96 -10.89
C VAL A 117 27.31 3.04 -9.79
N GLN A 118 28.33 2.26 -10.09
CA GLN A 118 28.92 1.31 -9.13
C GLN A 118 29.40 2.00 -7.84
N ASP A 119 30.00 3.18 -7.96
CA ASP A 119 30.52 3.95 -6.83
C ASP A 119 29.44 4.46 -5.86
N PHE A 120 28.16 4.32 -6.21
CA PHE A 120 27.07 4.63 -5.28
C PHE A 120 26.88 3.56 -4.20
N PHE A 121 27.52 2.40 -4.38
CA PHE A 121 27.40 1.28 -3.47
C PHE A 121 28.73 0.87 -2.87
N ASN A 122 28.69 0.44 -1.62
CA ASN A 122 29.79 -0.26 -0.96
C ASN A 122 29.55 -1.76 -1.13
N TYR A 123 30.45 -2.46 -1.82
CA TYR A 123 30.34 -3.89 -2.07
C TYR A 123 31.11 -4.74 -1.05
N ARG A 124 31.81 -4.10 -0.09
CA ARG A 124 32.65 -4.78 0.91
C ARG A 124 33.62 -5.78 0.27
N ALA A 125 33.44 -7.10 0.52
CA ALA A 125 34.31 -8.14 -0.01
C ALA A 125 33.93 -8.62 -1.43
N LEU A 126 32.78 -8.19 -1.95
CA LEU A 126 32.31 -8.62 -3.28
C LEU A 126 33.11 -7.95 -4.40
N THR A 127 33.35 -8.69 -5.48
CA THR A 127 34.11 -8.22 -6.66
C THR A 127 33.28 -8.27 -7.95
N ILE A 128 31.94 -8.09 -7.83
CA ILE A 128 31.01 -8.18 -8.95
C ILE A 128 30.80 -6.87 -9.71
N GLN A 129 31.18 -5.73 -9.10
CA GLN A 129 30.86 -4.39 -9.60
C GLN A 129 31.29 -4.14 -11.04
N ASN A 130 32.46 -4.63 -11.45
CA ASN A 130 32.98 -4.46 -12.81
C ASN A 130 32.25 -5.27 -13.88
N GLN A 131 31.32 -6.14 -13.46
CA GLN A 131 30.52 -6.99 -14.35
C GLN A 131 29.10 -6.43 -14.56
N ILE A 132 28.77 -5.27 -13.95
CA ILE A 132 27.46 -4.65 -14.00
C ILE A 132 27.50 -3.47 -14.98
N PRO A 133 26.81 -3.57 -16.12
CA PRO A 133 26.73 -2.46 -17.09
C PRO A 133 26.06 -1.22 -16.52
N ALA A 134 26.44 -0.04 -17.02
CA ALA A 134 25.87 1.24 -16.56
C ALA A 134 24.41 1.46 -16.96
N ASP A 135 23.89 0.69 -17.87
CA ASP A 135 22.48 0.71 -18.32
C ASP A 135 21.61 -0.37 -17.68
N THR A 136 22.14 -1.12 -16.72
CA THR A 136 21.38 -2.14 -15.96
C THR A 136 20.16 -1.54 -15.25
N GLY A 137 20.22 -0.28 -14.79
CA GLY A 137 19.18 0.33 -13.97
C GLY A 137 19.34 0.00 -12.48
N TYR A 138 18.34 0.31 -11.68
CA TYR A 138 18.29 0.07 -10.24
C TYR A 138 17.11 -0.84 -9.90
N ALA A 139 17.09 -1.44 -8.71
CA ALA A 139 15.91 -2.21 -8.28
C ALA A 139 14.71 -1.33 -7.91
N GLY A 140 14.97 -0.07 -7.65
CA GLY A 140 14.02 0.94 -7.18
C GLY A 140 14.75 2.06 -6.47
N PHE A 141 14.01 2.87 -5.75
CA PHE A 141 14.58 4.01 -5.01
C PHE A 141 13.78 4.31 -3.74
N LYS A 142 14.42 5.00 -2.82
CA LYS A 142 13.75 5.64 -1.68
C LYS A 142 13.91 7.14 -1.75
N VAL A 143 12.91 7.81 -1.22
CA VAL A 143 12.87 9.26 -1.07
C VAL A 143 13.19 9.60 0.38
N LEU A 144 14.11 10.52 0.58
CA LEU A 144 14.46 11.06 1.88
C LEU A 144 13.99 12.51 1.99
N TYR A 145 13.50 12.87 3.16
CA TYR A 145 13.02 14.22 3.50
C TYR A 145 13.27 14.50 5.00
N PRO A 146 13.49 15.74 5.44
CA PRO A 146 13.60 16.07 6.86
C PRO A 146 12.24 16.01 7.57
N LEU A 147 11.68 14.77 7.68
CA LEU A 147 10.31 14.51 8.11
C LEU A 147 10.13 14.70 9.62
N ASN A 148 11.04 14.16 10.42
CA ASN A 148 10.93 14.18 11.89
C ASN A 148 11.72 15.33 12.50
N ARG A 149 12.89 15.66 11.95
CA ARG A 149 13.79 16.73 12.42
C ARG A 149 14.38 17.48 11.24
N PRO A 150 14.47 18.81 11.31
CA PRO A 150 14.96 19.62 10.19
C PRO A 150 16.40 19.29 9.74
N GLU A 151 17.23 18.78 10.66
CA GLU A 151 18.65 18.51 10.39
C GLU A 151 18.88 17.08 9.87
N GLN A 152 17.88 16.22 9.90
CA GLN A 152 18.01 14.80 9.57
C GLN A 152 17.08 14.44 8.41
N PHE A 153 17.67 13.84 7.37
CA PHE A 153 16.90 13.26 6.28
C PHE A 153 16.45 11.86 6.68
N ASP A 154 15.16 11.73 6.93
CA ASP A 154 14.51 10.46 7.21
C ASP A 154 13.97 9.84 5.93
N GLU A 155 13.75 8.55 5.91
CA GLU A 155 13.08 7.86 4.83
C GLU A 155 11.60 8.27 4.81
N LEU A 156 11.19 8.99 3.75
CA LEU A 156 9.81 9.39 3.50
C LEU A 156 9.02 8.27 2.83
N GLY A 157 9.68 7.50 1.98
CA GLY A 157 9.04 6.41 1.26
C GLY A 157 9.97 5.62 0.38
N ALA A 158 9.54 4.42 0.00
CA ALA A 158 10.27 3.49 -0.84
C ALA A 158 9.40 2.97 -1.99
N PHE A 159 10.00 2.83 -3.16
CA PHE A 159 9.43 2.30 -4.40
C PHE A 159 10.31 1.13 -4.83
N LEU A 160 9.91 -0.09 -4.51
CA LEU A 160 10.73 -1.28 -4.66
C LEU A 160 9.86 -2.53 -4.85
N GLY A 161 10.18 -3.29 -5.89
CA GLY A 161 9.55 -4.56 -6.22
C GLY A 161 8.17 -4.41 -6.87
N ALA A 162 7.97 -5.03 -8.02
CA ALA A 162 6.75 -4.95 -8.81
C ALA A 162 6.20 -3.51 -8.91
N SER A 163 4.97 -3.28 -8.45
CA SER A 163 4.40 -1.93 -8.38
C SER A 163 4.14 -1.44 -6.95
N TYR A 164 4.87 -2.02 -5.97
CA TYR A 164 4.73 -1.64 -4.56
C TYR A 164 5.41 -0.32 -4.24
N PHE A 165 4.77 0.44 -3.36
CA PHE A 165 5.36 1.61 -2.73
C PHE A 165 4.81 1.81 -1.32
N ARG A 166 5.61 2.42 -0.48
CA ARG A 166 5.30 2.74 0.93
C ARG A 166 5.67 4.18 1.21
N LEU A 167 4.83 4.88 1.97
CA LEU A 167 5.13 6.22 2.44
C LEU A 167 5.00 6.28 3.96
N LEU A 168 5.58 7.31 4.57
CA LEU A 168 5.52 7.55 6.00
C LEU A 168 5.12 9.01 6.27
N GLY A 169 4.25 9.21 7.22
CA GLY A 169 4.09 10.49 7.91
C GLY A 169 5.07 10.60 9.07
N LYS A 170 5.09 11.75 9.73
CA LYS A 170 5.97 12.02 10.85
C LYS A 170 5.75 11.04 12.01
N GLY A 171 6.82 10.50 12.56
CA GLY A 171 6.79 9.57 13.69
C GLY A 171 6.26 8.18 13.36
N GLN A 172 6.07 7.85 12.09
CA GLN A 172 5.54 6.56 11.66
C GLN A 172 6.67 5.56 11.34
N HIS A 173 6.30 4.29 11.35
CA HIS A 173 7.14 3.15 11.00
C HIS A 173 6.52 2.36 9.85
N TYR A 174 7.34 1.70 9.01
CA TYR A 174 6.84 0.91 7.89
C TYR A 174 5.98 -0.27 8.33
N GLY A 175 4.94 -0.52 7.56
CA GLY A 175 4.06 -1.67 7.62
C GLY A 175 3.43 -1.89 6.26
N GLN A 176 2.19 -1.46 6.10
CA GLN A 176 1.45 -1.68 4.86
C GLN A 176 2.01 -0.96 3.63
N SER A 177 1.61 -1.44 2.46
CA SER A 177 2.02 -0.93 1.15
C SER A 177 0.81 -0.53 0.31
N ALA A 178 1.03 0.37 -0.66
CA ALA A 178 0.14 0.54 -1.81
C ALA A 178 0.79 -0.10 -3.05
N ARG A 179 -0.03 -0.39 -4.06
CA ARG A 179 0.39 -0.96 -5.35
C ARG A 179 -0.16 -0.12 -6.49
N GLY A 180 0.49 -0.13 -7.64
CA GLY A 180 -0.02 0.54 -8.84
C GLY A 180 -1.32 -0.08 -9.35
N LEU A 181 -1.36 -1.40 -9.48
CA LEU A 181 -2.49 -2.15 -10.02
C LEU A 181 -2.46 -3.60 -9.50
N ALA A 182 -3.64 -4.21 -9.34
CA ALA A 182 -3.79 -5.64 -9.08
C ALA A 182 -4.72 -6.25 -10.15
N LEU A 183 -4.28 -7.34 -10.78
CA LEU A 183 -5.05 -8.00 -11.85
C LEU A 183 -5.32 -9.46 -11.44
N ASP A 184 -6.60 -9.85 -11.41
CA ASP A 184 -7.08 -11.16 -10.97
C ASP A 184 -6.64 -11.53 -9.53
N CYS A 185 -6.47 -10.52 -8.66
CA CYS A 185 -6.13 -10.72 -7.25
C CYS A 185 -7.27 -11.39 -6.50
N GLY A 186 -6.94 -12.45 -5.74
CA GLY A 186 -7.92 -13.23 -4.97
C GLY A 186 -8.76 -14.20 -5.79
N GLU A 187 -8.45 -14.40 -7.07
CA GLU A 187 -9.11 -15.42 -7.89
C GLU A 187 -8.48 -16.80 -7.68
N THR A 188 -9.31 -17.85 -7.60
CA THR A 188 -8.85 -19.23 -7.31
C THR A 188 -8.59 -20.06 -8.55
N ASP A 189 -9.17 -19.67 -9.70
CA ASP A 189 -9.09 -20.42 -10.96
C ASP A 189 -8.03 -19.89 -11.92
N ARG A 190 -7.31 -18.84 -11.52
CA ARG A 190 -6.22 -18.24 -12.30
C ARG A 190 -5.21 -17.54 -11.39
N PRO A 191 -3.93 -17.46 -11.81
CA PRO A 191 -2.92 -16.71 -11.05
C PRO A 191 -3.16 -15.20 -11.15
N GLU A 192 -2.79 -14.48 -10.10
CA GLU A 192 -2.69 -13.03 -10.10
C GLU A 192 -1.57 -12.59 -11.06
N GLU A 193 -1.83 -11.54 -11.84
CA GLU A 193 -0.80 -10.86 -12.62
C GLU A 193 -0.29 -9.65 -11.83
N PHE A 194 1.03 -9.54 -11.71
CA PHE A 194 1.71 -8.47 -10.98
C PHE A 194 2.36 -7.48 -11.96
N PRO A 195 1.70 -6.35 -12.29
CA PRO A 195 2.31 -5.29 -13.07
C PRO A 195 3.51 -4.68 -12.35
N LEU A 196 4.52 -4.27 -13.13
CA LEU A 196 5.79 -3.73 -12.67
C LEU A 196 5.89 -2.25 -13.01
N PHE A 197 6.37 -1.40 -12.10
CA PHE A 197 6.89 -0.11 -12.50
C PHE A 197 8.26 -0.32 -13.14
N THR A 198 8.40 0.08 -14.42
CA THR A 198 9.61 -0.16 -15.21
C THR A 198 10.43 1.10 -15.48
N ASP A 199 9.79 2.24 -15.56
CA ASP A 199 10.43 3.53 -15.84
C ASP A 199 9.88 4.61 -14.92
N TRP A 200 10.76 5.47 -14.42
CA TRP A 200 10.43 6.57 -13.53
C TRP A 200 11.04 7.88 -13.99
N TRP A 201 10.25 8.93 -14.04
CA TRP A 201 10.69 10.31 -14.24
C TRP A 201 10.51 11.06 -12.94
N VAL A 202 11.60 11.48 -12.31
CA VAL A 202 11.59 12.21 -11.04
C VAL A 202 11.89 13.68 -11.30
N GLY A 203 10.97 14.55 -10.88
CA GLY A 203 11.12 16.00 -11.02
C GLY A 203 12.18 16.50 -10.06
N LYS A 204 13.16 17.24 -10.57
CA LYS A 204 14.15 17.90 -9.73
C LYS A 204 13.48 19.01 -8.93
N PRO A 205 13.45 18.96 -7.59
CA PRO A 205 12.81 19.99 -6.77
C PRO A 205 13.61 21.27 -6.73
N HIS A 206 12.94 22.38 -6.44
CA HIS A 206 13.58 23.64 -6.05
C HIS A 206 13.82 23.65 -4.52
N LYS A 207 14.61 24.64 -4.05
CA LYS A 207 14.97 24.72 -2.63
C LYS A 207 13.80 24.94 -1.68
N GLU A 208 12.76 25.59 -2.18
CA GLU A 208 11.56 25.95 -1.40
C GLU A 208 10.39 24.97 -1.58
N ASP A 209 10.60 23.89 -2.36
CA ASP A 209 9.54 22.93 -2.62
C ASP A 209 9.29 22.05 -1.39
N ASP A 210 8.03 21.92 -1.02
CA ASP A 210 7.52 21.04 0.03
C ASP A 210 6.76 19.83 -0.55
N GLU A 211 6.79 19.66 -1.87
CA GLU A 211 6.20 18.52 -2.58
C GLU A 211 7.18 17.95 -3.61
N LEU A 212 7.06 16.67 -3.89
CA LEU A 212 7.86 15.97 -4.90
C LEU A 212 6.95 15.31 -5.93
N ARG A 213 7.26 15.59 -7.22
CA ARG A 213 6.50 15.07 -8.36
C ARG A 213 7.30 14.03 -9.12
N PHE A 214 6.66 12.92 -9.46
CA PHE A 214 7.20 11.96 -10.41
C PHE A 214 6.12 11.30 -11.25
N TYR A 215 6.59 10.68 -12.33
CA TYR A 215 5.76 9.90 -13.23
C TYR A 215 6.38 8.52 -13.43
N ALA A 216 5.55 7.53 -13.75
CA ALA A 216 6.01 6.17 -13.98
C ALA A 216 5.27 5.50 -15.13
N ILE A 217 5.95 4.55 -15.79
CA ILE A 217 5.30 3.53 -16.60
C ILE A 217 5.18 2.27 -15.75
N LEU A 218 3.96 1.76 -15.66
CA LEU A 218 3.64 0.44 -15.19
C LEU A 218 3.49 -0.47 -16.40
N ASP A 219 4.05 -1.68 -16.38
CA ASP A 219 4.01 -2.61 -17.50
C ASP A 219 3.83 -4.05 -17.02
N SER A 220 3.05 -4.83 -17.77
CA SER A 220 2.82 -6.25 -17.53
C SER A 220 2.42 -6.94 -18.83
N VAL A 221 2.17 -8.24 -18.79
CA VAL A 221 1.74 -9.01 -19.96
C VAL A 221 0.49 -8.41 -20.59
N SER A 222 -0.47 -7.98 -19.78
CA SER A 222 -1.80 -7.59 -20.24
C SER A 222 -2.07 -6.08 -20.23
N CYS A 223 -1.27 -5.29 -19.52
CA CYS A 223 -1.58 -3.88 -19.29
C CYS A 223 -0.33 -3.00 -19.25
N VAL A 224 -0.43 -1.79 -19.80
CA VAL A 224 0.54 -0.71 -19.60
C VAL A 224 -0.17 0.49 -19.00
N GLY A 225 0.42 1.09 -17.96
CA GLY A 225 -0.13 2.27 -17.30
C GLY A 225 0.85 3.43 -17.29
N ALA A 226 0.34 4.64 -17.40
CA ALA A 226 1.04 5.87 -17.05
C ALA A 226 0.52 6.34 -15.70
N PHE A 227 1.43 6.61 -14.77
CA PHE A 227 1.12 7.07 -13.42
C PHE A 227 1.80 8.40 -13.15
N GLY A 228 1.10 9.33 -12.53
CA GLY A 228 1.64 10.56 -11.96
C GLY A 228 1.46 10.55 -10.46
N PHE A 229 2.48 10.98 -9.74
CA PHE A 229 2.51 11.08 -8.28
C PHE A 229 2.88 12.49 -7.88
N LEU A 230 2.14 13.05 -6.92
CA LEU A 230 2.50 14.28 -6.22
C LEU A 230 2.48 13.99 -4.72
N ILE A 231 3.66 13.96 -4.10
CA ILE A 231 3.81 13.60 -2.69
C ILE A 231 4.07 14.85 -1.87
N ARG A 232 3.28 15.02 -0.82
CA ARG A 232 3.41 16.08 0.18
C ARG A 232 3.67 15.46 1.55
N PRO A 233 4.91 15.56 2.07
CA PRO A 233 5.27 15.10 3.41
C PRO A 233 4.54 15.88 4.51
N GLY A 234 4.29 15.24 5.65
CA GLY A 234 3.66 15.90 6.80
C GLY A 234 3.42 14.95 7.97
N GLU A 235 2.65 15.41 8.98
CA GLU A 235 2.11 14.54 10.04
C GLU A 235 1.33 13.38 9.39
N THR A 236 0.52 13.69 8.38
CA THR A 236 -0.03 12.77 7.39
C THR A 236 0.66 13.04 6.07
N THR A 237 1.36 12.08 5.53
CA THR A 237 1.90 12.19 4.17
C THR A 237 0.79 11.90 3.17
N VAL A 238 0.65 12.80 2.20
CA VAL A 238 -0.40 12.76 1.18
C VAL A 238 0.21 12.50 -0.18
N ALA A 239 -0.36 11.59 -0.96
CA ALA A 239 0.04 11.34 -2.34
C ALA A 239 -1.17 11.42 -3.26
N ASP A 240 -1.19 12.42 -4.16
CA ASP A 240 -2.14 12.44 -5.27
C ASP A 240 -1.62 11.57 -6.40
N ILE A 241 -2.48 10.70 -6.90
CA ILE A 241 -2.15 9.75 -7.95
C ILE A 241 -3.15 9.88 -9.09
N ASP A 242 -2.63 10.12 -10.28
CA ASP A 242 -3.35 10.11 -11.54
C ASP A 242 -2.86 8.96 -12.40
N ALA A 243 -3.76 8.17 -12.98
CA ALA A 243 -3.39 7.00 -13.75
C ALA A 243 -4.20 6.89 -15.06
N ILE A 244 -3.52 6.39 -16.10
CA ILE A 244 -4.11 6.09 -17.40
C ILE A 244 -3.64 4.70 -17.80
N LEU A 245 -4.56 3.74 -17.87
CA LEU A 245 -4.26 2.36 -18.26
C LEU A 245 -4.63 2.11 -19.72
N TYR A 246 -3.81 1.27 -20.38
CA TYR A 246 -4.04 0.73 -21.71
C TYR A 246 -3.91 -0.79 -21.64
N PHE A 247 -5.02 -1.49 -21.76
CA PHE A 247 -5.00 -2.95 -21.82
C PHE A 247 -4.62 -3.38 -23.24
N ARG A 248 -3.72 -4.36 -23.33
CA ARG A 248 -3.27 -4.89 -24.63
C ARG A 248 -4.40 -5.62 -25.34
N GLU A 249 -4.41 -5.54 -26.66
CA GLU A 249 -5.29 -6.37 -27.48
C GLU A 249 -4.91 -7.84 -27.32
N GLU A 250 -5.89 -8.72 -27.48
CA GLU A 250 -5.68 -10.16 -27.55
C GLU A 250 -4.78 -10.45 -28.77
N THR A 251 -3.53 -10.79 -28.51
CA THR A 251 -2.63 -11.28 -29.56
C THR A 251 -2.30 -12.72 -29.30
N SER A 252 -2.20 -13.53 -30.37
CA SER A 252 -1.82 -14.96 -30.35
C SER A 252 -0.42 -15.24 -29.77
N ALA A 253 0.27 -14.24 -29.25
CA ALA A 253 1.63 -14.30 -28.75
C ALA A 253 1.73 -14.15 -27.21
N HIS A 254 0.74 -14.64 -26.45
CA HIS A 254 0.94 -14.76 -25.01
C HIS A 254 2.04 -15.79 -24.74
N PRO A 255 3.10 -15.47 -23.97
CA PRO A 255 4.24 -16.38 -23.76
C PRO A 255 3.86 -17.75 -23.18
N THR A 256 2.70 -17.86 -22.53
CA THR A 256 2.18 -19.10 -21.92
C THR A 256 1.25 -19.89 -22.84
N GLY A 257 0.98 -19.44 -24.07
CA GLY A 257 0.05 -20.11 -25.00
C GLY A 257 -1.41 -20.10 -24.55
N THR A 258 -1.76 -19.38 -23.48
CA THR A 258 -3.14 -19.22 -23.01
C THR A 258 -3.80 -18.09 -23.78
N GLN A 259 -5.00 -18.36 -24.31
CA GLN A 259 -5.85 -17.30 -24.87
C GLN A 259 -6.14 -16.27 -23.77
N TRP A 260 -6.00 -14.99 -24.10
CA TRP A 260 -6.36 -13.90 -23.20
C TRP A 260 -7.81 -14.06 -22.78
N LYS A 261 -8.06 -14.10 -21.48
CA LYS A 261 -9.41 -14.05 -20.91
C LYS A 261 -9.58 -12.68 -20.26
N ALA A 262 -10.76 -12.09 -20.43
CA ALA A 262 -11.11 -10.87 -19.71
C ALA A 262 -10.83 -11.04 -18.20
N PHE A 263 -10.24 -10.04 -17.57
CA PHE A 263 -9.99 -10.04 -16.14
C PHE A 263 -11.30 -10.19 -15.36
N LYS A 264 -11.26 -11.01 -14.32
CA LYS A 264 -12.35 -11.07 -13.35
C LYS A 264 -12.29 -9.88 -12.41
N THR A 265 -11.10 -9.53 -11.96
CA THR A 265 -10.88 -8.36 -11.12
C THR A 265 -9.81 -7.44 -11.72
N VAL A 266 -10.09 -6.13 -11.70
CA VAL A 266 -9.16 -5.05 -12.04
C VAL A 266 -9.05 -4.16 -10.82
N GLY A 267 -8.11 -4.47 -9.95
CA GLY A 267 -7.96 -3.79 -8.67
C GLY A 267 -7.28 -2.43 -8.81
N LEU A 268 -8.06 -1.36 -8.64
CA LEU A 268 -7.59 0.02 -8.61
C LEU A 268 -7.22 0.42 -7.18
N ALA A 269 -6.18 1.24 -7.05
CA ALA A 269 -5.65 1.71 -5.76
C ALA A 269 -5.46 0.59 -4.72
N PRO A 270 -4.76 -0.51 -5.06
CA PRO A 270 -4.63 -1.64 -4.15
C PRO A 270 -3.78 -1.28 -2.94
N LEU A 271 -4.23 -1.72 -1.76
CA LEU A 271 -3.51 -1.67 -0.50
C LEU A 271 -3.15 -3.09 -0.08
N THR A 272 -1.98 -3.27 0.50
CA THR A 272 -1.49 -4.56 0.98
C THR A 272 -0.98 -4.41 2.41
N SER A 273 -1.32 -5.35 3.27
CA SER A 273 -0.99 -5.32 4.69
C SER A 273 -0.76 -6.72 5.25
N MET A 274 -0.26 -6.78 6.45
CA MET A 274 -0.10 -8.03 7.21
C MET A 274 -1.08 -8.06 8.37
N PHE A 275 -1.76 -9.20 8.56
CA PHE A 275 -2.53 -9.53 9.75
C PHE A 275 -2.29 -10.99 10.13
N TRP A 276 -1.53 -11.22 11.19
CA TRP A 276 -1.29 -12.56 11.70
C TRP A 276 -2.30 -12.96 12.78
N PHE A 277 -2.44 -12.15 13.84
CA PHE A 277 -3.51 -12.27 14.83
C PHE A 277 -3.74 -10.95 15.56
N GLY A 278 -4.94 -10.79 16.12
CA GLY A 278 -5.37 -9.62 16.86
C GLY A 278 -6.60 -9.91 17.71
N GLU A 279 -7.17 -8.87 18.32
CA GLU A 279 -8.27 -8.98 19.28
C GLU A 279 -9.55 -9.60 18.68
N ALA A 280 -9.86 -9.28 17.42
CA ALA A 280 -11.05 -9.75 16.70
C ALA A 280 -10.89 -11.17 16.12
N SER A 281 -9.84 -11.89 16.46
CA SER A 281 -9.56 -13.24 15.95
C SER A 281 -9.28 -14.23 17.07
N GLU A 282 -9.61 -15.51 16.84
CA GLU A 282 -9.18 -16.57 17.74
C GLU A 282 -7.64 -16.68 17.71
N ARG A 283 -7.03 -16.63 18.90
CA ARG A 283 -5.59 -16.77 19.04
C ARG A 283 -5.16 -18.22 18.85
N LYS A 284 -4.51 -18.51 17.72
CA LYS A 284 -4.05 -19.86 17.35
C LYS A 284 -2.56 -20.09 17.58
N PHE A 285 -1.81 -19.04 17.93
CA PHE A 285 -0.35 -19.07 18.00
C PHE A 285 0.17 -18.89 19.42
N GLN A 286 1.28 -19.56 19.74
CA GLN A 286 2.01 -19.35 20.99
C GLN A 286 2.97 -18.19 20.80
N ASP A 287 2.52 -16.98 21.08
CA ASP A 287 3.29 -15.76 21.04
C ASP A 287 3.07 -14.96 22.33
N TYR A 288 4.08 -14.23 22.81
CA TYR A 288 3.96 -13.40 24.00
C TYR A 288 3.15 -12.12 23.74
N ARG A 289 3.14 -11.65 22.49
CA ARG A 289 2.42 -10.46 22.04
C ARG A 289 0.92 -10.72 22.02
N ARG A 290 0.11 -9.68 22.24
CA ARG A 290 -1.35 -9.77 22.18
C ARG A 290 -1.89 -9.69 20.76
N ALA A 291 -1.19 -8.91 19.93
CA ALA A 291 -1.52 -8.71 18.53
C ALA A 291 -0.24 -8.61 17.69
N VAL A 292 -0.31 -9.06 16.45
CA VAL A 292 0.74 -8.92 15.44
C VAL A 292 0.07 -8.62 14.10
N HIS A 293 0.05 -7.36 13.74
CA HIS A 293 -0.53 -6.89 12.49
C HIS A 293 -0.12 -5.44 12.18
N ASP A 294 -0.12 -5.09 10.91
CA ASP A 294 0.06 -3.71 10.43
C ASP A 294 -1.25 -2.94 10.44
N THR A 295 -2.38 -3.63 10.35
CA THR A 295 -3.71 -3.00 10.33
C THR A 295 -4.76 -3.87 11.01
N ASP A 296 -5.75 -3.21 11.66
CA ASP A 296 -6.86 -3.86 12.39
C ASP A 296 -8.05 -4.22 11.51
N GLY A 297 -8.30 -3.41 10.47
CA GLY A 297 -9.54 -3.55 9.74
C GLY A 297 -9.62 -2.73 8.46
N LEU A 298 -10.59 -3.10 7.64
CA LEU A 298 -11.02 -2.37 6.46
C LEU A 298 -12.12 -1.38 6.86
N LEU A 299 -11.92 -0.11 6.51
CA LEU A 299 -12.92 0.95 6.60
C LEU A 299 -13.42 1.29 5.19
N ILE A 300 -14.74 1.40 5.01
CA ILE A 300 -15.35 1.79 3.73
C ILE A 300 -16.37 2.90 3.99
N ARG A 301 -16.31 3.99 3.23
CA ARG A 301 -17.29 5.08 3.27
C ARG A 301 -18.11 5.07 2.00
N MET A 302 -19.39 4.76 2.14
CA MET A 302 -20.35 4.66 1.04
C MET A 302 -20.86 6.05 0.59
N GLU A 303 -21.44 6.13 -0.63
CA GLU A 303 -22.04 7.36 -1.16
C GLU A 303 -23.16 7.91 -0.26
N ASN A 304 -23.98 7.03 0.31
CA ASN A 304 -25.09 7.38 1.20
C ASN A 304 -24.68 7.85 2.61
N GLY A 305 -23.36 7.87 2.89
CA GLY A 305 -22.79 8.29 4.18
C GLY A 305 -22.61 7.16 5.18
N GLU A 306 -23.04 5.93 4.88
CA GLU A 306 -22.74 4.77 5.72
C GLU A 306 -21.23 4.52 5.76
N VAL A 307 -20.72 4.21 6.97
CA VAL A 307 -19.31 3.84 7.18
C VAL A 307 -19.27 2.41 7.69
N LEU A 308 -18.69 1.51 6.90
CA LEU A 308 -18.52 0.11 7.27
C LEU A 308 -17.16 -0.10 7.91
N TRP A 309 -17.14 -0.83 9.02
CA TRP A 309 -15.95 -1.33 9.68
C TRP A 309 -15.90 -2.85 9.64
N ARG A 310 -14.86 -3.41 9.04
CA ARG A 310 -14.63 -4.84 8.92
C ARG A 310 -13.30 -5.22 9.58
N PRO A 311 -13.31 -5.74 10.83
CA PRO A 311 -12.10 -6.26 11.47
C PRO A 311 -11.46 -7.35 10.61
N LEU A 312 -10.12 -7.32 10.48
CA LEU A 312 -9.36 -8.33 9.75
C LEU A 312 -9.26 -9.63 10.54
N VAL A 313 -9.07 -10.71 9.81
CA VAL A 313 -8.80 -12.04 10.37
C VAL A 313 -7.72 -12.74 9.56
N ASN A 314 -7.09 -13.77 10.16
CA ASN A 314 -6.23 -14.70 9.48
C ASN A 314 -6.99 -16.02 9.31
N PRO A 315 -7.65 -16.26 8.18
CA PRO A 315 -8.49 -17.42 7.99
C PRO A 315 -7.67 -18.70 7.76
N ALA A 316 -8.28 -19.87 7.95
CA ALA A 316 -7.63 -21.14 7.63
C ALA A 316 -7.43 -21.32 6.12
N GLU A 317 -8.38 -20.84 5.33
CA GLU A 317 -8.36 -20.82 3.86
C GLU A 317 -8.59 -19.41 3.37
N MET A 318 -8.08 -19.08 2.18
CA MET A 318 -8.26 -17.76 1.57
C MET A 318 -9.73 -17.35 1.55
N ARG A 319 -9.98 -16.10 1.93
CA ARG A 319 -11.29 -15.45 1.83
C ARG A 319 -11.22 -14.30 0.86
N HIS A 320 -12.24 -14.17 0.02
CA HIS A 320 -12.41 -13.03 -0.86
C HIS A 320 -13.82 -12.47 -0.67
N GLN A 321 -13.93 -11.32 0.00
CA GLN A 321 -15.18 -10.60 0.20
C GLN A 321 -15.29 -9.41 -0.75
N ARG A 322 -16.51 -9.15 -1.20
CA ARG A 322 -16.85 -8.04 -2.10
C ARG A 322 -17.95 -7.19 -1.46
N PHE A 323 -17.69 -5.90 -1.33
CA PHE A 323 -18.61 -4.91 -0.77
C PHE A 323 -19.11 -4.04 -1.93
N ALA A 324 -20.30 -4.38 -2.45
CA ALA A 324 -20.90 -3.66 -3.57
C ALA A 324 -21.16 -2.20 -3.20
N ALA A 325 -20.74 -1.31 -4.06
CA ALA A 325 -20.88 0.13 -3.86
C ALA A 325 -21.06 0.86 -5.19
N LYS A 326 -21.55 2.10 -5.07
CA LYS A 326 -21.61 3.05 -6.18
C LYS A 326 -20.99 4.35 -5.73
N ASN A 327 -20.14 4.95 -6.57
CA ASN A 327 -19.49 6.23 -6.29
C ASN A 327 -18.92 6.31 -4.87
N ILE A 328 -18.13 5.31 -4.51
CA ILE A 328 -17.54 5.19 -3.19
C ILE A 328 -16.83 6.48 -2.77
N ARG A 329 -16.98 6.87 -1.49
CA ARG A 329 -16.31 8.05 -0.92
C ARG A 329 -14.90 7.75 -0.42
N GLY A 330 -14.55 6.48 -0.29
CA GLY A 330 -13.22 6.01 0.04
C GLY A 330 -13.22 4.68 0.76
N PHE A 331 -12.03 4.09 0.83
CA PHE A 331 -11.76 2.88 1.60
C PHE A 331 -10.32 2.90 2.10
N GLY A 332 -10.03 2.11 3.11
CA GLY A 332 -8.65 2.04 3.62
C GLY A 332 -8.43 0.90 4.60
N LEU A 333 -7.19 0.48 4.71
CA LEU A 333 -6.71 -0.43 5.73
C LEU A 333 -6.22 0.40 6.91
N MET A 334 -6.90 0.25 8.05
CA MET A 334 -6.77 1.15 9.20
C MET A 334 -6.10 0.44 10.37
N GLN A 335 -5.15 1.12 11.00
CA GLN A 335 -4.54 0.71 12.27
C GLN A 335 -5.15 1.54 13.40
N ARG A 336 -5.95 0.93 14.26
CA ARG A 336 -6.63 1.57 15.39
C ARG A 336 -5.98 1.26 16.74
N ALA A 337 -5.42 0.07 16.89
CA ALA A 337 -4.62 -0.30 18.05
C ALA A 337 -3.28 0.43 17.98
N ARG A 338 -3.10 1.42 18.87
CA ARG A 338 -1.94 2.34 18.87
C ARG A 338 -1.16 2.31 20.18
N ASP A 339 -1.58 1.48 21.12
CA ASP A 339 -0.83 1.34 22.38
C ASP A 339 0.28 0.30 22.19
N PHE A 340 1.50 0.67 22.61
CA PHE A 340 2.62 -0.28 22.66
C PHE A 340 2.26 -1.55 23.44
N ALA A 341 1.41 -1.43 24.47
CA ALA A 341 0.97 -2.56 25.30
C ALA A 341 0.21 -3.64 24.51
N ASP A 342 -0.39 -3.29 23.38
CA ASP A 342 -1.10 -4.27 22.53
C ASP A 342 -0.12 -5.20 21.81
N TYR A 343 1.06 -4.71 21.47
CA TYR A 343 2.04 -5.41 20.65
C TYR A 343 3.27 -5.91 21.42
N GLN A 344 3.81 -5.10 22.33
CA GLN A 344 5.05 -5.39 23.07
C GLN A 344 6.26 -5.65 22.16
N ASP A 345 6.26 -5.10 20.93
CA ASP A 345 7.29 -5.32 19.92
C ASP A 345 8.18 -4.07 19.77
N LEU A 346 9.46 -4.23 20.14
CA LEU A 346 10.47 -3.17 20.08
C LEU A 346 11.18 -3.11 18.71
N PHE A 347 10.94 -4.06 17.82
CA PHE A 347 11.60 -4.13 16.51
C PHE A 347 10.68 -3.63 15.40
N ASN A 348 9.48 -4.20 15.30
CA ASN A 348 8.55 -3.87 14.22
C ASN A 348 7.69 -2.63 14.52
N LEU A 349 7.59 -2.23 15.82
CA LEU A 349 6.90 -1.02 16.25
C LEU A 349 5.47 -0.88 15.66
N TYR A 350 4.71 -1.98 15.63
CA TYR A 350 3.38 -2.05 14.99
C TYR A 350 2.42 -0.93 15.40
N HIS A 351 2.52 -0.42 16.64
CA HIS A 351 1.74 0.70 17.14
C HIS A 351 1.99 2.02 16.38
N GLN A 352 3.10 2.13 15.63
CA GLN A 352 3.48 3.30 14.82
C GLN A 352 3.20 3.14 13.33
N VAL A 353 2.72 1.98 12.89
CA VAL A 353 2.38 1.74 11.48
C VAL A 353 1.22 2.64 11.06
N PRO A 354 1.30 3.36 9.93
CA PRO A 354 0.23 4.24 9.48
C PRO A 354 -1.01 3.49 9.05
N SER A 355 -2.16 4.12 9.20
CA SER A 355 -3.37 3.81 8.42
C SER A 355 -3.19 4.33 6.99
N VAL A 356 -3.72 3.63 5.98
CA VAL A 356 -3.74 4.11 4.61
C VAL A 356 -5.17 4.22 4.10
N TRP A 357 -5.54 5.43 3.67
CA TRP A 357 -6.86 5.76 3.16
C TRP A 357 -6.78 6.14 1.69
N VAL A 358 -7.65 5.57 0.87
CA VAL A 358 -7.88 5.90 -0.54
C VAL A 358 -9.10 6.80 -0.64
N GLU A 359 -8.94 7.97 -1.23
CA GLU A 359 -10.03 8.90 -1.55
C GLU A 359 -10.13 9.06 -3.06
N PRO A 360 -11.17 8.53 -3.72
CA PRO A 360 -11.36 8.67 -5.16
C PRO A 360 -11.57 10.12 -5.59
N HIS A 361 -11.02 10.50 -6.74
CA HIS A 361 -11.34 11.74 -7.39
C HIS A 361 -12.50 11.54 -8.37
N GLY A 362 -13.54 12.35 -8.24
CA GLY A 362 -14.72 12.23 -9.07
C GLY A 362 -15.60 11.02 -8.72
N GLN A 363 -16.26 10.47 -9.72
CA GLN A 363 -17.15 9.32 -9.58
C GLN A 363 -16.51 8.07 -10.19
N TRP A 364 -16.30 7.03 -9.37
CA TRP A 364 -15.75 5.76 -9.83
C TRP A 364 -16.83 4.78 -10.34
N GLY A 365 -18.11 5.19 -10.34
CA GLY A 365 -19.22 4.39 -10.84
C GLY A 365 -19.65 3.25 -9.91
N GLU A 366 -20.25 2.22 -10.48
CA GLU A 366 -20.60 0.98 -9.78
C GLU A 366 -19.41 0.02 -9.75
N GLY A 367 -19.26 -0.71 -8.66
CA GLY A 367 -18.19 -1.68 -8.45
C GLY A 367 -18.20 -2.25 -7.05
N ASP A 368 -17.09 -2.87 -6.66
CA ASP A 368 -16.92 -3.51 -5.36
C ASP A 368 -15.62 -3.07 -4.70
N VAL A 369 -15.66 -2.77 -3.40
CA VAL A 369 -14.45 -2.85 -2.58
C VAL A 369 -14.19 -4.31 -2.28
N ASN A 370 -13.03 -4.80 -2.65
CA ASN A 370 -12.62 -6.18 -2.43
C ASN A 370 -11.72 -6.25 -1.21
N LEU A 371 -11.88 -7.29 -0.41
CA LEU A 371 -10.99 -7.68 0.67
C LEU A 371 -10.58 -9.14 0.47
N VAL A 372 -9.28 -9.34 0.25
CA VAL A 372 -8.67 -10.67 0.16
C VAL A 372 -7.86 -10.91 1.42
N GLU A 373 -8.16 -11.98 2.14
CA GLU A 373 -7.47 -12.43 3.35
C GLU A 373 -6.86 -13.81 3.08
N LEU A 374 -5.53 -13.88 2.97
CA LEU A 374 -4.78 -15.13 2.79
C LEU A 374 -4.44 -15.75 4.14
N SER A 375 -4.33 -17.07 4.19
CA SER A 375 -3.83 -17.78 5.38
C SER A 375 -2.33 -17.57 5.54
N THR A 376 -1.88 -17.21 6.74
CA THR A 376 -0.44 -17.15 7.06
C THR A 376 -0.12 -17.80 8.38
N GLN A 377 1.08 -18.38 8.49
CA GLN A 377 1.59 -19.01 9.70
C GLN A 377 2.67 -18.15 10.41
N TYR A 378 3.01 -16.99 9.85
CA TYR A 378 4.03 -16.09 10.39
C TYR A 378 3.81 -14.63 9.92
N GLU A 379 4.46 -13.70 10.60
CA GLU A 379 4.34 -12.24 10.38
C GLU A 379 5.06 -11.68 9.14
N GLY A 380 5.81 -12.50 8.42
CA GLY A 380 6.61 -12.04 7.27
C GLY A 380 5.86 -12.03 5.94
N LEU A 381 4.56 -12.32 5.92
CA LEU A 381 3.74 -12.35 4.70
C LEU A 381 2.67 -11.26 4.73
N ASP A 382 2.69 -10.37 3.77
CA ASP A 382 1.59 -9.44 3.49
C ASP A 382 0.38 -10.25 2.98
N ASN A 383 -0.50 -10.66 3.88
CA ASN A 383 -1.60 -11.59 3.62
C ASN A 383 -2.96 -10.91 3.42
N ILE A 384 -3.01 -9.59 3.44
CA ILE A 384 -4.23 -8.80 3.29
C ILE A 384 -4.11 -7.92 2.04
N VAL A 385 -5.12 -7.95 1.18
CA VAL A 385 -5.22 -7.02 0.04
C VAL A 385 -6.61 -6.39 0.00
N ALA A 386 -6.67 -5.07 -0.16
CA ALA A 386 -7.91 -4.35 -0.39
C ALA A 386 -7.80 -3.47 -1.64
N PHE A 387 -8.83 -3.45 -2.49
CA PHE A 387 -8.85 -2.68 -3.74
C PHE A 387 -10.26 -2.38 -4.21
N TRP A 388 -10.40 -1.38 -5.07
CA TRP A 388 -11.63 -1.14 -5.82
C TRP A 388 -11.62 -1.91 -7.13
N ASP A 389 -12.70 -2.65 -7.42
CA ASP A 389 -12.91 -3.35 -8.68
C ASP A 389 -14.11 -2.74 -9.42
N PRO A 390 -13.91 -1.99 -10.53
CA PRO A 390 -15.00 -1.38 -11.26
C PRO A 390 -15.85 -2.44 -11.94
N LYS A 391 -17.19 -2.26 -11.95
CA LYS A 391 -18.13 -3.11 -12.66
C LYS A 391 -17.89 -3.06 -14.17
N ASP A 392 -17.72 -1.86 -14.69
CA ASP A 392 -17.40 -1.64 -16.10
C ASP A 392 -15.89 -1.78 -16.30
N LYS A 393 -15.46 -2.94 -16.80
CA LYS A 393 -14.04 -3.26 -16.99
C LYS A 393 -13.42 -2.44 -18.12
N PRO A 394 -12.16 -2.04 -17.99
CA PRO A 394 -11.41 -1.40 -19.07
C PRO A 394 -11.44 -2.21 -20.36
N GLN A 395 -11.51 -1.52 -21.48
CA GLN A 395 -11.52 -2.14 -22.82
C GLN A 395 -10.12 -2.10 -23.45
N PRO A 396 -9.73 -3.09 -24.26
CA PRO A 396 -8.44 -3.12 -24.94
C PRO A 396 -8.17 -1.83 -25.73
N MET A 397 -6.97 -1.29 -25.60
CA MET A 397 -6.47 -0.08 -26.26
C MET A 397 -7.30 1.21 -26.07
N GLN A 398 -8.34 1.15 -25.22
CA GLN A 398 -9.05 2.36 -24.78
C GLN A 398 -8.38 2.91 -23.51
N PRO A 399 -8.09 4.23 -23.44
CA PRO A 399 -7.51 4.82 -22.25
C PRO A 399 -8.52 4.78 -21.10
N TYR A 400 -8.16 4.06 -20.02
CA TYR A 400 -8.93 4.01 -18.79
C TYR A 400 -8.29 4.94 -17.75
N ARG A 401 -8.97 6.04 -17.43
CA ARG A 401 -8.46 7.08 -16.53
C ARG A 401 -9.10 6.98 -15.16
N PHE A 402 -8.28 7.07 -14.10
CA PHE A 402 -8.74 7.22 -12.72
C PHE A 402 -7.72 8.02 -11.93
N ALA A 403 -8.20 8.65 -10.86
CA ALA A 403 -7.35 9.41 -9.96
C ALA A 403 -7.86 9.27 -8.52
N TYR A 404 -6.94 9.39 -7.58
CA TYR A 404 -7.22 9.28 -6.15
C TYR A 404 -6.12 9.92 -5.31
N THR A 405 -6.45 10.21 -4.06
CA THR A 405 -5.47 10.62 -3.05
C THR A 405 -5.27 9.49 -2.04
N LEU A 406 -4.02 9.20 -1.70
CA LEU A 406 -3.63 8.36 -0.57
C LEU A 406 -3.24 9.23 0.62
N TYR A 407 -3.71 8.84 1.80
CA TYR A 407 -3.35 9.45 3.08
C TYR A 407 -2.66 8.40 3.96
N TRP A 408 -1.41 8.64 4.31
CA TRP A 408 -0.63 7.81 5.24
C TRP A 408 -0.64 8.51 6.59
N SER A 409 -1.55 8.09 7.48
CA SER A 409 -1.91 8.85 8.67
C SER A 409 -1.71 8.05 9.97
N GLY A 410 -1.46 8.79 11.06
CA GLY A 410 -1.42 8.26 12.42
C GLY A 410 -2.79 8.30 13.11
N GLU A 411 -2.80 8.59 14.41
CA GLU A 411 -4.02 8.63 15.24
C GLU A 411 -5.03 9.69 14.84
N ASN A 412 -4.54 10.85 14.38
CA ASN A 412 -5.36 12.03 14.09
C ASN A 412 -5.86 12.04 12.64
N ASP A 413 -6.28 10.90 12.12
CA ASP A 413 -6.80 10.82 10.76
C ASP A 413 -8.16 11.51 10.65
N PRO A 414 -8.29 12.61 9.87
CA PRO A 414 -9.56 13.31 9.68
C PRO A 414 -10.59 12.51 8.90
N LYS A 415 -10.18 11.39 8.28
CA LYS A 415 -11.06 10.49 7.51
C LYS A 415 -11.74 9.44 8.38
N LEU A 416 -11.30 9.25 9.62
CA LEU A 416 -11.95 8.33 10.56
C LEU A 416 -13.33 8.83 10.98
N SER A 417 -14.25 7.88 11.18
CA SER A 417 -15.54 8.17 11.80
C SER A 417 -15.34 8.61 13.26
N PRO A 418 -16.01 9.68 13.73
CA PRO A 418 -15.90 10.11 15.11
C PRO A 418 -16.58 9.13 16.08
N ASN A 419 -17.57 8.34 15.63
CA ASN A 419 -18.26 7.33 16.44
C ASN A 419 -18.01 5.97 15.85
N LYS A 420 -17.03 5.27 16.38
CA LYS A 420 -16.40 4.09 15.76
C LYS A 420 -16.59 2.83 16.60
N VAL A 421 -16.41 1.70 15.97
CA VAL A 421 -16.16 0.42 16.64
C VAL A 421 -14.78 0.50 17.26
N LEU A 422 -14.70 0.25 18.57
CA LEU A 422 -13.44 0.30 19.33
C LEU A 422 -12.81 -1.08 19.50
N ALA A 423 -13.66 -2.10 19.74
CA ALA A 423 -13.21 -3.46 19.99
C ALA A 423 -14.23 -4.48 19.48
N THR A 424 -13.76 -5.68 19.18
CA THR A 424 -14.57 -6.84 18.84
C THR A 424 -13.99 -8.07 19.55
N HIS A 425 -14.75 -8.63 20.49
CA HIS A 425 -14.38 -9.85 21.18
C HIS A 425 -15.30 -10.98 20.75
N ILE A 426 -14.76 -12.17 20.56
CA ILE A 426 -15.49 -13.34 20.07
C ILE A 426 -15.21 -14.51 21.00
N GLY A 427 -16.25 -15.29 21.30
CA GLY A 427 -16.10 -16.48 22.12
C GLY A 427 -17.29 -17.43 21.98
N ALA A 428 -17.11 -18.66 22.43
CA ALA A 428 -18.20 -19.62 22.57
C ALA A 428 -19.15 -19.20 23.70
N ASP A 429 -20.44 -19.47 23.55
CA ASP A 429 -21.39 -19.30 24.65
C ASP A 429 -21.18 -20.38 25.72
N SER A 430 -21.11 -19.97 26.98
CA SER A 430 -20.82 -20.90 28.10
C SER A 430 -21.98 -21.85 28.44
N LYS A 431 -23.19 -21.57 27.94
CA LYS A 431 -24.42 -22.32 28.24
C LYS A 431 -24.94 -23.10 27.03
N ASP A 432 -24.58 -22.69 25.81
CA ASP A 432 -24.97 -23.31 24.57
C ASP A 432 -23.75 -23.47 23.66
N ALA A 433 -23.15 -24.66 23.67
CA ALA A 433 -21.94 -24.96 22.90
C ALA A 433 -22.11 -24.80 21.37
N GLN A 434 -23.35 -24.67 20.88
CA GLN A 434 -23.63 -24.38 19.46
C GLN A 434 -23.74 -22.89 19.16
N ALA A 435 -23.73 -22.03 20.18
CA ALA A 435 -23.85 -20.60 20.03
C ALA A 435 -22.51 -19.90 20.25
N HIS A 436 -22.33 -18.78 19.55
CA HIS A 436 -21.16 -17.90 19.64
C HIS A 436 -21.58 -16.51 20.08
N GLN A 437 -20.76 -15.87 20.91
CA GLN A 437 -20.99 -14.54 21.40
C GLN A 437 -20.03 -13.56 20.78
N PHE A 438 -20.55 -12.39 20.41
CA PHE A 438 -19.79 -11.23 19.95
C PHE A 438 -20.05 -10.08 20.92
N ALA A 439 -18.99 -9.55 21.52
CA ALA A 439 -19.05 -8.31 22.28
C ALA A 439 -18.39 -7.21 21.43
N ILE A 440 -19.21 -6.25 20.99
CA ILE A 440 -18.80 -5.17 20.08
C ILE A 440 -18.88 -3.85 20.83
N ASP A 441 -17.75 -3.19 21.02
CA ASP A 441 -17.68 -1.91 21.72
C ASP A 441 -17.73 -0.75 20.73
N PHE A 442 -18.66 0.16 20.96
CA PHE A 442 -18.85 1.39 20.19
C PHE A 442 -18.56 2.60 21.05
N GLY A 443 -17.80 3.56 20.54
CA GLY A 443 -17.47 4.80 21.26
C GLY A 443 -17.34 6.00 20.34
N GLY A 444 -17.33 7.16 20.95
CA GLY A 444 -17.18 8.44 20.28
C GLY A 444 -18.11 9.51 20.83
N PRO A 445 -17.98 10.78 20.39
CA PRO A 445 -18.64 11.93 21.03
C PRO A 445 -20.16 11.83 21.14
N LYS A 446 -20.85 11.37 20.08
CA LYS A 446 -22.32 11.24 20.12
C LYS A 446 -22.77 10.12 21.06
N LEU A 447 -22.04 9.03 21.11
CA LEU A 447 -22.34 7.87 21.96
C LEU A 447 -22.05 8.18 23.42
N SER A 448 -20.94 8.82 23.74
CA SER A 448 -20.57 9.21 25.10
C SER A 448 -21.47 10.30 25.68
N ALA A 449 -22.17 11.07 24.83
CA ALA A 449 -23.16 12.08 25.28
C ALA A 449 -24.53 11.48 25.63
N LEU A 450 -24.78 10.20 25.37
CA LEU A 450 -26.04 9.55 25.71
C LEU A 450 -26.09 9.25 27.21
N PRO A 451 -27.26 9.52 27.89
CA PRO A 451 -27.42 9.11 29.28
C PRO A 451 -27.32 7.60 29.43
N ALA A 452 -26.65 7.13 30.47
CA ALA A 452 -26.41 5.69 30.71
C ALA A 452 -27.70 4.85 30.81
N ASN A 453 -28.80 5.48 31.23
CA ASN A 453 -30.12 4.85 31.33
C ASN A 453 -30.98 4.97 30.05
N THR A 454 -30.40 5.48 28.96
CA THR A 454 -31.09 5.64 27.67
C THR A 454 -30.24 4.99 26.58
N PRO A 455 -30.19 3.66 26.52
CA PRO A 455 -29.34 2.95 25.55
C PRO A 455 -29.79 3.23 24.11
N PRO A 456 -28.84 3.35 23.17
CA PRO A 456 -29.18 3.35 21.76
C PRO A 456 -29.73 1.99 21.34
N GLN A 457 -30.41 1.94 20.21
CA GLN A 457 -30.92 0.69 19.64
C GLN A 457 -29.85 0.05 18.77
N ALA A 458 -29.55 -1.22 19.01
CA ALA A 458 -28.74 -2.03 18.09
C ALA A 458 -29.62 -2.52 16.93
N ILE A 459 -29.17 -2.28 15.71
CA ILE A 459 -29.73 -2.88 14.49
C ILE A 459 -28.74 -3.93 14.02
N SER A 460 -29.12 -5.19 14.24
CA SER A 460 -28.26 -6.34 13.93
C SER A 460 -28.93 -7.25 12.91
N SER A 461 -28.14 -7.80 12.01
CA SER A 461 -28.59 -8.80 11.02
C SER A 461 -27.50 -9.83 10.76
N CYS A 462 -27.90 -11.00 10.29
CA CYS A 462 -27.02 -12.04 9.79
C CYS A 462 -27.58 -12.66 8.50
N SER A 463 -26.73 -13.40 7.79
CA SER A 463 -27.15 -14.18 6.63
C SER A 463 -28.10 -15.31 7.01
N GLU A 464 -28.87 -15.84 6.04
CA GLU A 464 -29.98 -16.78 6.27
C GLU A 464 -29.59 -18.14 6.88
N ASN A 465 -28.30 -18.47 6.89
CA ASN A 465 -27.75 -19.73 7.41
C ASN A 465 -27.45 -19.72 8.92
N ALA A 466 -27.84 -18.64 9.63
CA ALA A 466 -27.77 -18.53 11.08
C ALA A 466 -28.90 -17.63 11.62
N ASP A 467 -29.05 -17.62 12.94
CA ASP A 467 -30.02 -16.77 13.65
C ASP A 467 -29.29 -15.96 14.74
N ILE A 468 -29.59 -14.68 14.85
CA ILE A 468 -29.24 -13.87 16.01
C ILE A 468 -30.30 -14.11 17.07
N VAL A 469 -29.97 -14.94 18.07
CA VAL A 469 -30.90 -15.34 19.12
C VAL A 469 -30.96 -14.36 20.28
N GLU A 470 -29.96 -13.47 20.40
CA GLU A 470 -29.90 -12.41 21.41
C GLU A 470 -29.12 -11.20 20.88
N SER A 471 -29.64 -10.00 21.16
CA SER A 471 -28.99 -8.73 20.86
C SER A 471 -29.33 -7.74 21.98
N GLN A 472 -28.34 -7.41 22.82
CA GLN A 472 -28.49 -6.51 23.97
C GLN A 472 -27.45 -5.39 23.94
N VAL A 473 -27.83 -4.20 24.42
CA VAL A 473 -26.95 -3.03 24.50
C VAL A 473 -26.70 -2.67 25.96
N PHE A 474 -25.45 -2.54 26.34
CA PHE A 474 -25.03 -2.17 27.68
C PHE A 474 -24.15 -0.92 27.67
N HIS A 475 -24.40 -0.02 28.62
CA HIS A 475 -23.45 1.06 28.88
C HIS A 475 -22.26 0.51 29.67
N ASN A 476 -21.06 0.82 29.20
CA ASN A 476 -19.81 0.51 29.90
C ASN A 476 -19.39 1.74 30.74
N PRO A 477 -19.57 1.73 32.07
CA PRO A 477 -19.25 2.87 32.90
C PRO A 477 -17.76 3.14 33.10
N PHE A 478 -16.90 2.16 32.75
CA PHE A 478 -15.45 2.27 32.96
C PHE A 478 -14.77 3.17 31.92
N ASN A 479 -15.31 3.22 30.70
CA ASN A 479 -14.75 4.01 29.60
C ASN A 479 -15.80 4.83 28.84
N ASN A 480 -17.05 4.88 29.34
CA ASN A 480 -18.17 5.62 28.77
C ASN A 480 -18.47 5.24 27.31
N THR A 481 -18.47 3.95 27.02
CA THR A 481 -18.79 3.37 25.72
C THR A 481 -20.07 2.53 25.77
N TRP A 482 -20.52 2.04 24.60
CA TRP A 482 -21.68 1.15 24.49
C TRP A 482 -21.26 -0.19 23.92
N ARG A 483 -21.54 -1.26 24.67
CA ARG A 483 -21.28 -2.64 24.25
C ARG A 483 -22.55 -3.30 23.73
N VAL A 484 -22.48 -3.82 22.49
CA VAL A 484 -23.51 -4.71 21.96
C VAL A 484 -23.05 -6.15 22.19
N MET A 485 -23.91 -6.92 22.86
CA MET A 485 -23.73 -8.37 22.97
C MET A 485 -24.65 -9.06 21.97
N LEU A 486 -24.07 -9.73 20.99
CA LEU A 486 -24.78 -10.57 20.03
C LEU A 486 -24.54 -12.04 20.34
N LYS A 487 -25.60 -12.83 20.29
CA LYS A 487 -25.52 -14.28 20.37
C LYS A 487 -25.98 -14.86 19.03
N LEU A 488 -25.07 -15.51 18.34
CA LEU A 488 -25.28 -16.16 17.05
C LEU A 488 -25.45 -17.65 17.22
N LYS A 489 -26.44 -18.23 16.57
CA LYS A 489 -26.63 -19.67 16.48
C LYS A 489 -26.67 -20.08 15.01
N PRO A 490 -25.68 -20.83 14.50
CA PRO A 490 -25.74 -21.40 13.15
C PRO A 490 -26.95 -22.34 13.02
N LYS A 491 -27.54 -22.39 11.84
CA LYS A 491 -28.55 -23.41 11.54
C LYS A 491 -27.90 -24.82 11.55
N PRO A 492 -28.66 -25.86 11.86
CA PRO A 492 -28.16 -27.22 11.83
C PRO A 492 -27.43 -27.54 10.51
N ASP A 493 -26.29 -28.20 10.60
CA ASP A 493 -25.45 -28.63 9.47
C ASP A 493 -24.84 -27.49 8.62
N ASN A 494 -24.96 -26.24 9.07
CA ASN A 494 -24.30 -25.13 8.39
C ASN A 494 -22.78 -25.19 8.54
N LYS A 495 -22.08 -25.35 7.41
CA LYS A 495 -20.62 -25.28 7.30
C LYS A 495 -20.13 -24.01 6.58
N SER A 496 -21.07 -23.21 6.07
CA SER A 496 -20.75 -21.99 5.36
C SER A 496 -20.54 -20.82 6.30
N THR A 497 -19.77 -19.84 5.87
CA THR A 497 -19.57 -18.58 6.58
C THR A 497 -20.89 -17.84 6.81
N VAL A 498 -20.96 -17.08 7.88
CA VAL A 498 -22.11 -16.23 8.25
C VAL A 498 -21.68 -14.77 8.22
N ASP A 499 -22.36 -13.99 7.38
CA ASP A 499 -22.21 -12.53 7.38
C ASP A 499 -23.00 -11.92 8.54
N LEU A 500 -22.36 -11.02 9.27
CA LEU A 500 -22.92 -10.30 10.40
C LEU A 500 -22.82 -8.79 10.17
N ARG A 501 -23.85 -8.04 10.60
CA ARG A 501 -23.85 -6.56 10.64
C ARG A 501 -24.46 -6.09 11.94
N CYS A 502 -23.92 -4.98 12.46
CA CYS A 502 -24.47 -4.30 13.62
C CYS A 502 -24.15 -2.78 13.57
N THR A 503 -25.16 -1.94 13.84
CA THR A 503 -24.98 -0.50 14.00
C THR A 503 -25.86 0.00 15.14
N LEU A 504 -25.48 1.13 15.73
CA LEU A 504 -26.26 1.80 16.77
C LEU A 504 -27.03 2.99 16.21
N LYS A 505 -28.31 3.11 16.57
CA LYS A 505 -29.16 4.25 16.20
C LYS A 505 -29.97 4.80 17.38
N LYS A 506 -30.46 6.04 17.24
CA LYS A 506 -31.43 6.67 18.12
C LYS A 506 -32.53 7.31 17.28
N GLY A 507 -33.76 6.77 17.35
CA GLY A 507 -34.80 7.10 16.39
C GLY A 507 -34.35 6.74 14.95
N GLU A 508 -34.36 7.71 14.05
CA GLU A 508 -33.91 7.51 12.66
C GLU A 508 -32.39 7.86 12.46
N GLU A 509 -31.74 8.43 13.48
CA GLU A 509 -30.33 8.81 13.37
C GLU A 509 -29.41 7.60 13.58
N ILE A 510 -28.55 7.33 12.61
CA ILE A 510 -27.41 6.41 12.76
C ILE A 510 -26.33 7.10 13.59
N LEU A 511 -25.96 6.46 14.70
CA LEU A 511 -24.99 7.03 15.65
C LEU A 511 -23.59 6.51 15.48
N SER A 512 -23.40 5.33 14.89
CA SER A 512 -22.11 4.66 14.82
C SER A 512 -21.76 4.20 13.41
N GLU A 513 -20.52 3.76 13.23
CA GLU A 513 -20.15 2.89 12.12
C GLU A 513 -21.04 1.64 12.10
N THR A 514 -21.17 1.03 10.94
CA THR A 514 -21.73 -0.31 10.78
C THR A 514 -20.59 -1.33 10.92
N TRP A 515 -20.56 -2.04 12.02
CA TRP A 515 -19.69 -3.19 12.19
C TRP A 515 -20.16 -4.33 11.27
N THR A 516 -19.21 -4.96 10.56
CA THR A 516 -19.45 -6.16 9.74
C THR A 516 -18.44 -7.23 10.11
N TYR A 517 -18.84 -8.49 10.02
CA TYR A 517 -17.96 -9.62 10.32
C TYR A 517 -18.35 -10.85 9.52
N LEU A 518 -17.36 -11.58 9.01
CA LEU A 518 -17.57 -12.88 8.37
C LEU A 518 -17.12 -13.98 9.33
N TRP A 519 -18.06 -14.55 10.05
CA TRP A 519 -17.80 -15.64 10.96
C TRP A 519 -17.79 -16.99 10.24
N SER A 520 -16.84 -17.87 10.57
CA SER A 520 -16.82 -19.27 10.11
C SER A 520 -17.19 -20.19 11.24
N PRO A 521 -18.07 -21.17 11.02
CA PRO A 521 -18.23 -22.29 11.94
C PRO A 521 -16.89 -22.98 12.21
N PRO A 522 -16.65 -23.47 13.44
CA PRO A 522 -15.43 -24.17 13.82
C PRO A 522 -15.25 -25.49 13.08
#